data_75a09480a90a37c84032612b4d2fb081
#
_entry.id   75a09480a90a37c84032612b4d2fb081
#
_cell.length_a   1.000
_cell.length_b   1.000
_cell.length_c   1.000
_cell.angle_alpha   90.00
_cell.angle_beta   90.00
_cell.angle_gamma   90.00
#
_symmetry.space_group_name_H-M   'P 1'
#
loop_
_entity.id
_entity.type
_entity.pdbx_description
1 polymer ?
#
loop_
_entity_poly.entity_id
_entity_poly.type
_entity_poly.pdbx_seq_one_letter_code
_entity_poly.pdbx_strand_id
1 'polypeptide(L)'
;RASGLVVTDVDSTLITQEVIEELAEAAGTREQVAAVTARAMNGELDFAESLRERVATLRGVPHSVFADVLARITPTKGARELIDAVHAAGGHFGVVSGGFEEVVAPLAASLGIDFYAANRLEVVDGYLTGRVLGRIVTSQVKVECLREWASSLGVPMERTVAIGDGANDIPMMHEAGVGIAFCAKPAVREQVSVQLNVADLSLAIAPLGLAPAQGAL
;
A
#
# COMPACT_ATOMS: atom_id res chain seq x y z
N ARG A 1 -24.75 -0.81 3.08
CA ARG A 1 -24.21 -1.83 4.02
C ARG A 1 -22.78 -1.51 4.32
N ALA A 2 -22.38 -1.51 5.59
CA ALA A 2 -20.99 -1.24 5.99
C ALA A 2 -20.02 -2.22 5.33
N SER A 3 -18.83 -1.72 4.98
CA SER A 3 -17.76 -2.50 4.37
C SER A 3 -17.23 -3.56 5.34
N GLY A 4 -17.12 -4.82 4.88
CA GLY A 4 -16.63 -5.93 5.71
C GLY A 4 -15.12 -6.05 5.73
N LEU A 5 -14.46 -5.65 4.65
CA LEU A 5 -13.02 -5.63 4.48
C LEU A 5 -12.60 -4.44 3.61
N VAL A 6 -11.69 -3.64 4.12
CA VAL A 6 -11.02 -2.58 3.36
C VAL A 6 -9.56 -2.96 3.17
N VAL A 7 -9.07 -2.95 1.94
CA VAL A 7 -7.67 -3.22 1.61
C VAL A 7 -7.10 -2.01 0.89
N THR A 8 -5.95 -1.50 1.36
CA THR A 8 -5.29 -0.37 0.71
C THR A 8 -3.88 -0.73 0.25
N ASP A 9 -3.40 -0.02 -0.77
CA ASP A 9 -1.97 0.12 -1.00
C ASP A 9 -1.32 0.91 0.16
N VAL A 10 -0.01 0.83 0.29
CA VAL A 10 0.73 1.54 1.34
C VAL A 10 1.34 2.83 0.78
N ASP A 11 2.31 2.71 -0.12
CA ASP A 11 3.05 3.84 -0.68
C ASP A 11 2.12 4.81 -1.41
N SER A 12 2.22 6.09 -1.13
CA SER A 12 1.38 7.15 -1.71
C SER A 12 -0.14 6.98 -1.54
N THR A 13 -0.57 6.07 -0.67
CA THR A 13 -1.98 5.85 -0.30
C THR A 13 -2.15 5.91 1.22
N LEU A 14 -1.72 4.88 1.96
CA LEU A 14 -1.79 4.85 3.43
C LEU A 14 -0.74 5.77 4.08
N ILE A 15 0.41 5.89 3.44
CA ILE A 15 1.49 6.84 3.79
C ILE A 15 1.73 7.80 2.63
N THR A 16 2.36 8.94 2.93
CA THR A 16 2.60 9.98 1.92
C THR A 16 3.83 9.73 1.07
N GLN A 17 4.75 8.87 1.52
CA GLN A 17 6.02 8.59 0.86
C GLN A 17 5.95 7.34 -0.06
N GLU A 18 6.96 7.22 -0.92
CA GLU A 18 7.37 6.01 -1.60
C GLU A 18 8.55 5.42 -0.83
N VAL A 19 8.38 4.26 -0.18
CA VAL A 19 9.40 3.67 0.71
C VAL A 19 10.71 3.39 -0.03
N ILE A 20 10.64 2.90 -1.27
CA ILE A 20 11.85 2.61 -2.03
C ILE A 20 12.68 3.87 -2.33
N GLU A 21 12.04 5.02 -2.48
CA GLU A 21 12.74 6.30 -2.67
C GLU A 21 13.44 6.74 -1.38
N GLU A 22 12.81 6.51 -0.24
CA GLU A 22 13.41 6.77 1.08
C GLU A 22 14.63 5.87 1.33
N LEU A 23 14.56 4.59 0.93
CA LEU A 23 15.70 3.68 0.97
C LEU A 23 16.80 4.11 -0.01
N ALA A 24 16.43 4.54 -1.21
CA ALA A 24 17.36 4.99 -2.23
C ALA A 24 18.10 6.27 -1.85
N GLU A 25 17.56 7.10 -0.97
CA GLU A 25 18.27 8.26 -0.41
C GLU A 25 19.58 7.83 0.27
N ALA A 26 19.53 6.74 1.06
CA ALA A 26 20.72 6.20 1.72
C ALA A 26 21.74 5.62 0.73
N ALA A 27 21.30 5.16 -0.44
CA ALA A 27 22.15 4.64 -1.52
C ALA A 27 22.65 5.73 -2.48
N GLY A 28 22.15 6.96 -2.38
CA GLY A 28 22.45 8.03 -3.33
C GLY A 28 21.81 7.86 -4.72
N THR A 29 20.73 7.07 -4.82
CA THR A 29 20.06 6.70 -6.08
C THR A 29 18.61 7.17 -6.16
N ARG A 30 18.20 8.10 -5.29
CA ARG A 30 16.81 8.53 -5.16
C ARG A 30 16.20 9.03 -6.47
N GLU A 31 16.87 9.91 -7.20
CA GLU A 31 16.34 10.47 -8.45
C GLU A 31 16.14 9.40 -9.52
N GLN A 32 17.10 8.49 -9.67
CA GLN A 32 17.01 7.36 -10.59
C GLN A 32 15.84 6.46 -10.24
N VAL A 33 15.70 6.11 -8.98
CA VAL A 33 14.62 5.24 -8.47
C VAL A 33 13.26 5.92 -8.62
N ALA A 34 13.13 7.20 -8.29
CA ALA A 34 11.90 7.96 -8.44
C ALA A 34 11.41 7.99 -9.90
N ALA A 35 12.30 8.18 -10.85
CA ALA A 35 11.96 8.16 -12.28
C ALA A 35 11.42 6.80 -12.73
N VAL A 36 12.04 5.71 -12.31
CA VAL A 36 11.57 4.34 -12.63
C VAL A 36 10.24 4.05 -11.93
N THR A 37 10.09 4.43 -10.67
CA THR A 37 8.84 4.27 -9.92
C THR A 37 7.67 4.98 -10.60
N ALA A 38 7.85 6.23 -11.02
CA ALA A 38 6.81 6.99 -11.70
C ALA A 38 6.35 6.30 -13.00
N ARG A 39 7.27 5.78 -13.79
CA ARG A 39 6.95 5.05 -15.02
C ARG A 39 6.23 3.73 -14.76
N ALA A 40 6.65 2.99 -13.73
CA ALA A 40 5.97 1.76 -13.31
C ALA A 40 4.53 2.03 -12.82
N MET A 41 4.34 3.07 -12.02
CA MET A 41 3.00 3.45 -11.51
C MET A 41 2.08 4.01 -12.59
N ASN A 42 2.61 4.52 -13.69
CA ASN A 42 1.85 4.89 -14.88
C ASN A 42 1.50 3.68 -15.78
N GLY A 43 2.00 2.49 -15.46
CA GLY A 43 1.79 1.28 -16.26
C GLY A 43 2.70 1.17 -17.50
N GLU A 44 3.78 1.96 -17.57
CA GLU A 44 4.71 1.97 -18.71
C GLU A 44 5.76 0.85 -18.64
N LEU A 45 6.01 0.29 -17.48
CA LEU A 45 7.01 -0.73 -17.22
C LEU A 45 6.39 -1.96 -16.54
N ASP A 46 6.95 -3.14 -16.80
CA ASP A 46 6.65 -4.32 -15.99
C ASP A 46 7.04 -4.06 -14.54
N PHE A 47 6.10 -4.31 -13.63
CA PHE A 47 6.26 -3.97 -12.22
C PHE A 47 7.37 -4.79 -11.56
N ALA A 48 7.42 -6.10 -11.80
CA ALA A 48 8.39 -6.98 -11.15
C ALA A 48 9.81 -6.69 -11.64
N GLU A 49 10.00 -6.48 -12.93
CA GLU A 49 11.30 -6.12 -13.50
C GLU A 49 11.78 -4.77 -12.99
N SER A 50 10.90 -3.77 -13.01
CA SER A 50 11.23 -2.43 -12.50
C SER A 50 11.55 -2.43 -11.01
N LEU A 51 10.87 -3.27 -10.21
CA LEU A 51 11.17 -3.44 -8.79
C LEU A 51 12.58 -4.02 -8.60
N ARG A 52 12.93 -5.07 -9.31
CA ARG A 52 14.27 -5.69 -9.23
C ARG A 52 15.37 -4.71 -9.60
N GLU A 53 15.16 -3.92 -10.65
CA GLU A 53 16.10 -2.88 -11.09
C GLU A 53 16.33 -1.83 -10.00
N ARG A 54 15.25 -1.32 -9.40
CA ARG A 54 15.31 -0.33 -8.31
C ARG A 54 15.97 -0.90 -7.06
N VAL A 55 15.59 -2.11 -6.66
CA VAL A 55 16.17 -2.78 -5.48
C VAL A 55 17.65 -3.06 -5.66
N ALA A 56 18.11 -3.40 -6.87
CA ALA A 56 19.52 -3.61 -7.15
C ALA A 56 20.38 -2.38 -6.82
N THR A 57 19.84 -1.17 -6.91
CA THR A 57 20.54 0.07 -6.53
C THR A 57 20.79 0.20 -5.03
N LEU A 58 20.10 -0.58 -4.21
CA LEU A 58 20.19 -0.53 -2.73
C LEU A 58 21.31 -1.41 -2.17
N ARG A 59 22.04 -2.14 -3.02
CA ARG A 59 23.14 -3.01 -2.60
C ARG A 59 24.14 -2.25 -1.74
N GLY A 60 24.49 -2.83 -0.60
CA GLY A 60 25.47 -2.25 0.33
C GLY A 60 24.90 -1.26 1.34
N VAL A 61 23.61 -0.95 1.26
CA VAL A 61 22.95 -0.11 2.27
C VAL A 61 22.83 -0.89 3.59
N PRO A 62 23.20 -0.27 4.74
CA PRO A 62 23.07 -0.93 6.04
C PRO A 62 21.61 -1.24 6.40
N HIS A 63 21.37 -2.38 7.02
CA HIS A 63 20.06 -2.81 7.51
C HIS A 63 19.39 -1.77 8.43
N SER A 64 20.17 -0.96 9.18
CA SER A 64 19.63 0.12 10.02
C SER A 64 18.80 1.15 9.26
N VAL A 65 18.88 1.20 7.93
CA VAL A 65 18.09 2.09 7.09
C VAL A 65 16.59 1.89 7.29
N PHE A 66 16.14 0.68 7.59
CA PHE A 66 14.71 0.41 7.80
C PHE A 66 14.14 1.16 9.00
N ALA A 67 14.86 1.20 10.12
CA ALA A 67 14.46 1.97 11.29
C ALA A 67 14.45 3.48 11.00
N ASP A 68 15.43 3.97 10.25
CA ASP A 68 15.52 5.38 9.86
C ASP A 68 14.37 5.78 8.95
N VAL A 69 14.02 4.95 7.98
CA VAL A 69 12.89 5.18 7.09
C VAL A 69 11.58 5.14 7.86
N LEU A 70 11.38 4.14 8.72
CA LEU A 70 10.18 4.01 9.54
C LEU A 70 9.94 5.26 10.42
N ALA A 71 11.01 5.85 10.95
CA ALA A 71 10.93 7.07 11.75
C ALA A 71 10.51 8.31 10.93
N ARG A 72 10.71 8.29 9.61
CA ARG A 72 10.36 9.42 8.70
C ARG A 72 9.03 9.25 8.00
N ILE A 73 8.44 8.07 8.02
CA ILE A 73 7.15 7.80 7.37
C ILE A 73 6.04 8.58 8.04
N THR A 74 5.20 9.20 7.23
CA THR A 74 4.02 9.95 7.68
C THR A 74 2.76 9.25 7.18
N PRO A 75 1.90 8.73 8.07
CA PRO A 75 0.57 8.27 7.66
C PRO A 75 -0.19 9.37 6.95
N THR A 76 -0.90 9.01 5.89
CA THR A 76 -1.80 9.92 5.20
C THR A 76 -2.85 10.44 6.18
N LYS A 77 -3.20 11.73 6.06
CA LYS A 77 -4.27 12.32 6.84
C LYS A 77 -5.54 11.45 6.75
N GLY A 78 -6.18 11.20 7.88
CA GLY A 78 -7.39 10.40 7.93
C GLY A 78 -7.17 8.88 7.89
N ALA A 79 -5.92 8.40 7.80
CA ALA A 79 -5.63 6.96 7.75
C ALA A 79 -6.12 6.24 9.02
N ARG A 80 -5.75 6.74 10.19
CA ARG A 80 -6.18 6.16 11.48
C ARG A 80 -7.69 6.22 11.64
N GLU A 81 -8.28 7.36 11.31
CA GLU A 81 -9.73 7.57 11.39
C GLU A 81 -10.50 6.59 10.51
N LEU A 82 -10.00 6.29 9.31
CA LEU A 82 -10.61 5.30 8.44
C LEU A 82 -10.49 3.88 9.02
N ILE A 83 -9.32 3.50 9.51
CA ILE A 83 -9.08 2.19 10.14
C ILE A 83 -10.00 2.01 11.34
N ASP A 84 -10.06 2.99 12.22
CA ASP A 84 -10.90 2.96 13.42
C ASP A 84 -12.39 2.88 13.06
N ALA A 85 -12.83 3.60 12.03
CA ALA A 85 -14.22 3.53 11.54
C ALA A 85 -14.58 2.15 10.99
N VAL A 86 -13.67 1.51 10.26
CA VAL A 86 -13.85 0.14 9.75
C VAL A 86 -13.99 -0.84 10.91
N HIS A 87 -13.09 -0.77 11.89
CA HIS A 87 -13.13 -1.65 13.07
C HIS A 87 -14.38 -1.41 13.91
N ALA A 88 -14.77 -0.16 14.13
CA ALA A 88 -16.00 0.19 14.88
C ALA A 88 -17.27 -0.37 14.22
N ALA A 89 -17.26 -0.55 12.91
CA ALA A 89 -18.35 -1.17 12.16
C ALA A 89 -18.28 -2.72 12.12
N GLY A 90 -17.31 -3.32 12.82
CA GLY A 90 -17.07 -4.77 12.82
C GLY A 90 -16.38 -5.30 11.56
N GLY A 91 -15.79 -4.41 10.76
CA GLY A 91 -15.00 -4.76 9.59
C GLY A 91 -13.52 -4.98 9.91
N HIS A 92 -12.76 -5.31 8.88
CA HIS A 92 -11.32 -5.56 8.96
C HIS A 92 -10.57 -4.69 7.96
N PHE A 93 -9.30 -4.43 8.26
CA PHE A 93 -8.43 -3.59 7.44
C PHE A 93 -7.14 -4.33 7.09
N GLY A 94 -6.82 -4.37 5.80
CA GLY A 94 -5.59 -4.98 5.30
C GLY A 94 -4.81 -4.02 4.41
N VAL A 95 -3.51 -4.26 4.28
CA VAL A 95 -2.63 -3.53 3.35
C VAL A 95 -1.85 -4.49 2.46
N VAL A 96 -1.75 -4.15 1.18
CA VAL A 96 -1.01 -4.92 0.18
C VAL A 96 -0.06 -3.98 -0.54
N SER A 97 1.24 -4.20 -0.38
CA SER A 97 2.26 -3.27 -0.81
C SER A 97 3.27 -3.89 -1.77
N GLY A 98 3.58 -3.17 -2.83
CA GLY A 98 4.77 -3.40 -3.63
C GLY A 98 6.07 -2.95 -2.94
N GLY A 99 5.97 -2.36 -1.74
CA GLY A 99 7.09 -2.03 -0.87
C GLY A 99 7.58 -3.22 -0.03
N PHE A 100 8.04 -2.97 1.20
CA PHE A 100 8.84 -3.94 1.95
C PHE A 100 8.31 -4.21 3.34
N GLU A 101 8.25 -5.50 3.69
CA GLU A 101 7.75 -6.01 4.97
C GLU A 101 8.49 -5.41 6.17
N GLU A 102 9.80 -5.15 6.03
CA GLU A 102 10.64 -4.57 7.07
C GLU A 102 10.14 -3.19 7.55
N VAL A 103 9.37 -2.50 6.70
CA VAL A 103 8.72 -1.23 7.01
C VAL A 103 7.22 -1.41 7.22
N VAL A 104 6.57 -2.21 6.38
CA VAL A 104 5.11 -2.41 6.40
C VAL A 104 4.65 -3.12 7.68
N ALA A 105 5.38 -4.13 8.17
CA ALA A 105 4.99 -4.87 9.37
C ALA A 105 4.95 -3.99 10.63
N PRO A 106 5.98 -3.18 10.95
CA PRO A 106 5.92 -2.25 12.09
C PRO A 106 4.84 -1.17 11.91
N LEU A 107 4.64 -0.67 10.69
CA LEU A 107 3.60 0.30 10.39
C LEU A 107 2.20 -0.29 10.64
N ALA A 108 1.95 -1.49 10.15
CA ALA A 108 0.69 -2.20 10.36
C ALA A 108 0.39 -2.41 11.86
N ALA A 109 1.39 -2.82 12.63
CA ALA A 109 1.26 -2.98 14.07
C ALA A 109 0.90 -1.65 14.76
N SER A 110 1.55 -0.55 14.38
CA SER A 110 1.30 0.78 14.96
C SER A 110 -0.08 1.34 14.66
N LEU A 111 -0.68 0.96 13.55
CA LEU A 111 -2.01 1.41 13.10
C LEU A 111 -3.14 0.42 13.41
N GLY A 112 -2.84 -0.74 14.00
CA GLY A 112 -3.84 -1.77 14.30
C GLY A 112 -4.40 -2.47 13.05
N ILE A 113 -3.62 -2.57 11.99
CA ILE A 113 -4.01 -3.23 10.74
C ILE A 113 -4.03 -4.74 10.92
N ASP A 114 -5.07 -5.41 10.43
CA ASP A 114 -5.32 -6.84 10.67
C ASP A 114 -4.50 -7.75 9.75
N PHE A 115 -4.26 -7.33 8.51
CA PHE A 115 -3.55 -8.12 7.49
C PHE A 115 -2.56 -7.27 6.74
N TYR A 116 -1.42 -7.85 6.39
CA TYR A 116 -0.50 -7.21 5.47
C TYR A 116 0.20 -8.22 4.55
N ALA A 117 0.54 -7.76 3.36
CA ALA A 117 1.42 -8.45 2.43
C ALA A 117 2.35 -7.44 1.76
N ALA A 118 3.63 -7.74 1.70
CA ALA A 118 4.67 -6.90 1.11
C ALA A 118 5.83 -7.75 0.61
N ASN A 119 6.72 -7.15 -0.15
CA ASN A 119 7.97 -7.79 -0.57
C ASN A 119 8.96 -7.85 0.59
N ARG A 120 9.98 -8.67 0.43
CA ARG A 120 11.07 -8.81 1.40
C ARG A 120 12.40 -8.54 0.73
N LEU A 121 13.29 -7.86 1.43
CA LEU A 121 14.65 -7.60 0.96
C LEU A 121 15.66 -8.55 1.60
N GLU A 122 16.60 -9.05 0.79
CA GLU A 122 17.67 -9.88 1.30
C GLU A 122 18.71 -9.03 2.04
N VAL A 123 19.05 -9.47 3.25
CA VAL A 123 20.10 -8.87 4.08
C VAL A 123 21.11 -9.96 4.42
N VAL A 124 22.39 -9.70 4.16
CA VAL A 124 23.50 -10.57 4.51
C VAL A 124 24.56 -9.74 5.24
N ASP A 125 25.03 -10.26 6.38
CA ASP A 125 26.04 -9.58 7.21
C ASP A 125 25.69 -8.12 7.59
N GLY A 126 24.40 -7.83 7.75
CA GLY A 126 23.91 -6.51 8.13
C GLY A 126 23.75 -5.51 6.98
N TYR A 127 23.86 -5.96 5.73
CA TYR A 127 23.75 -5.10 4.54
C TYR A 127 22.76 -5.67 3.54
N LEU A 128 22.03 -4.79 2.85
CA LEU A 128 21.18 -5.17 1.73
C LEU A 128 22.04 -5.71 0.58
N THR A 129 21.60 -6.82 -0.01
CA THR A 129 22.30 -7.43 -1.14
C THR A 129 21.88 -6.86 -2.50
N GLY A 130 20.77 -6.13 -2.55
CA GLY A 130 20.14 -5.66 -3.76
C GLY A 130 19.18 -6.67 -4.39
N ARG A 131 18.77 -7.69 -3.64
CA ARG A 131 17.83 -8.74 -4.09
C ARG A 131 16.53 -8.71 -3.31
N VAL A 132 15.44 -9.01 -4.01
CA VAL A 132 14.13 -9.28 -3.44
C VAL A 132 14.04 -10.77 -3.10
N LEU A 133 13.50 -11.09 -1.92
CA LEU A 133 13.24 -12.48 -1.49
C LEU A 133 11.82 -12.91 -1.80
N GLY A 134 11.67 -14.17 -2.23
CA GLY A 134 10.38 -14.80 -2.40
C GLY A 134 9.55 -14.22 -3.54
N ARG A 135 8.23 -14.40 -3.43
CA ARG A 135 7.28 -13.96 -4.45
C ARG A 135 7.10 -12.44 -4.42
N ILE A 136 7.20 -11.82 -5.57
CA ILE A 136 6.96 -10.38 -5.72
C ILE A 136 5.47 -10.10 -5.66
N VAL A 137 5.07 -9.09 -4.89
CA VAL A 137 3.70 -8.58 -4.81
C VAL A 137 3.40 -7.76 -6.06
N THR A 138 2.90 -8.44 -7.08
CA THR A 138 2.40 -7.87 -8.33
C THR A 138 0.94 -7.47 -8.21
N SER A 139 0.36 -6.86 -9.24
CA SER A 139 -1.07 -6.58 -9.31
C SER A 139 -1.93 -7.84 -9.11
N GLN A 140 -1.51 -8.97 -9.66
CA GLN A 140 -2.20 -10.25 -9.48
C GLN A 140 -2.14 -10.74 -8.04
N VAL A 141 -1.00 -10.60 -7.37
CA VAL A 141 -0.86 -10.97 -5.94
C VAL A 141 -1.75 -10.08 -5.07
N LYS A 142 -1.91 -8.81 -5.40
CA LYS A 142 -2.84 -7.92 -4.68
C LYS A 142 -4.29 -8.43 -4.78
N VAL A 143 -4.72 -8.86 -5.96
CA VAL A 143 -6.04 -9.48 -6.14
C VAL A 143 -6.20 -10.75 -5.32
N GLU A 144 -5.19 -11.62 -5.33
CA GLU A 144 -5.20 -12.87 -4.56
C GLU A 144 -5.30 -12.61 -3.06
N CYS A 145 -4.55 -11.65 -2.52
CA CYS A 145 -4.63 -11.25 -1.11
C CYS A 145 -6.05 -10.76 -0.74
N LEU A 146 -6.65 -9.90 -1.58
CA LEU A 146 -8.02 -9.43 -1.36
C LEU A 146 -9.01 -10.60 -1.28
N ARG A 147 -8.94 -11.52 -2.22
CA ARG A 147 -9.82 -12.71 -2.27
C ARG A 147 -9.60 -13.62 -1.07
N GLU A 148 -8.35 -13.90 -0.74
CA GLU A 148 -7.98 -14.80 0.36
C GLU A 148 -8.44 -14.25 1.72
N TRP A 149 -8.20 -12.97 1.98
CA TRP A 149 -8.63 -12.34 3.23
C TRP A 149 -10.14 -12.23 3.33
N ALA A 150 -10.83 -11.86 2.25
CA ALA A 150 -12.28 -11.84 2.22
C ALA A 150 -12.87 -13.23 2.49
N SER A 151 -12.32 -14.27 1.86
CA SER A 151 -12.74 -15.66 2.07
C SER A 151 -12.51 -16.12 3.50
N SER A 152 -11.35 -15.85 4.08
CA SER A 152 -11.03 -16.24 5.46
C SER A 152 -11.93 -15.58 6.50
N LEU A 153 -12.44 -14.39 6.19
CA LEU A 153 -13.36 -13.62 7.04
C LEU A 153 -14.84 -13.92 6.77
N GLY A 154 -15.14 -14.71 5.73
CA GLY A 154 -16.52 -14.92 5.28
C GLY A 154 -17.18 -13.64 4.74
N VAL A 155 -16.38 -12.68 4.23
CA VAL A 155 -16.85 -11.43 3.66
C VAL A 155 -17.09 -11.63 2.16
N PRO A 156 -18.31 -11.42 1.64
CA PRO A 156 -18.56 -11.48 0.22
C PRO A 156 -17.86 -10.31 -0.51
N MET A 157 -17.43 -10.54 -1.75
CA MET A 157 -16.64 -9.55 -2.51
C MET A 157 -17.36 -8.21 -2.66
N GLU A 158 -18.68 -8.21 -2.74
CA GLU A 158 -19.50 -6.98 -2.82
C GLU A 158 -19.40 -6.09 -1.57
N ARG A 159 -18.87 -6.63 -0.49
CA ARG A 159 -18.63 -5.90 0.77
C ARG A 159 -17.15 -5.61 1.00
N THR A 160 -16.32 -5.77 0.00
CA THR A 160 -14.91 -5.38 0.03
C THR A 160 -14.69 -4.02 -0.62
N VAL A 161 -13.68 -3.32 -0.15
CA VAL A 161 -13.19 -2.05 -0.69
C VAL A 161 -11.70 -2.17 -0.96
N ALA A 162 -11.25 -1.68 -2.11
CA ALA A 162 -9.85 -1.56 -2.43
C ALA A 162 -9.51 -0.11 -2.75
N ILE A 163 -8.43 0.41 -2.17
CA ILE A 163 -7.98 1.79 -2.32
C ILE A 163 -6.51 1.80 -2.76
N GLY A 164 -6.21 2.50 -3.85
CA GLY A 164 -4.85 2.62 -4.36
C GLY A 164 -4.67 3.82 -5.29
N ASP A 165 -3.42 4.08 -5.67
CA ASP A 165 -3.03 5.24 -6.48
C ASP A 165 -2.31 4.87 -7.79
N GLY A 166 -1.81 3.65 -7.91
CA GLY A 166 -0.95 3.20 -9.00
C GLY A 166 -1.60 2.20 -9.97
N ALA A 167 -0.99 2.02 -11.14
CA ALA A 167 -1.44 1.07 -12.14
C ALA A 167 -1.48 -0.38 -11.61
N ASN A 168 -0.58 -0.73 -10.69
CA ASN A 168 -0.54 -2.04 -10.04
C ASN A 168 -1.72 -2.29 -9.08
N ASP A 169 -2.51 -1.27 -8.74
CA ASP A 169 -3.71 -1.39 -7.92
C ASP A 169 -4.99 -1.58 -8.71
N ILE A 170 -4.97 -1.30 -10.02
CA ILE A 170 -6.16 -1.31 -10.86
C ILE A 170 -6.90 -2.66 -10.84
N PRO A 171 -6.23 -3.81 -11.01
CA PRO A 171 -6.92 -5.11 -10.94
C PRO A 171 -7.59 -5.37 -9.60
N MET A 172 -6.95 -5.00 -8.49
CA MET A 172 -7.52 -5.15 -7.14
C MET A 172 -8.74 -4.23 -6.96
N MET A 173 -8.66 -2.99 -7.44
CA MET A 173 -9.79 -2.04 -7.39
C MET A 173 -10.97 -2.49 -8.25
N HIS A 174 -10.74 -3.15 -9.39
CA HIS A 174 -11.81 -3.73 -10.21
C HIS A 174 -12.44 -4.98 -9.59
N GLU A 175 -11.66 -5.78 -8.86
CA GLU A 175 -12.14 -6.99 -8.20
C GLU A 175 -13.00 -6.70 -6.97
N ALA A 176 -12.69 -5.66 -6.23
CA ALA A 176 -13.41 -5.27 -5.02
C ALA A 176 -14.84 -4.84 -5.34
N GLY A 177 -15.73 -4.93 -4.34
CA GLY A 177 -17.09 -4.38 -4.44
C GLY A 177 -17.08 -2.87 -4.70
N VAL A 178 -16.12 -2.15 -4.12
CA VAL A 178 -15.84 -0.74 -4.40
C VAL A 178 -14.35 -0.54 -4.56
N GLY A 179 -13.92 -0.03 -5.71
CA GLY A 179 -12.55 0.42 -5.95
C GLY A 179 -12.47 1.93 -5.89
N ILE A 180 -11.50 2.47 -5.14
CA ILE A 180 -11.28 3.91 -4.97
C ILE A 180 -9.88 4.27 -5.45
N ALA A 181 -9.78 5.09 -6.48
CA ALA A 181 -8.52 5.71 -6.91
C ALA A 181 -8.25 6.92 -6.00
N PHE A 182 -7.21 6.81 -5.16
CA PHE A 182 -6.84 7.82 -4.16
C PHE A 182 -5.69 8.68 -4.66
N CYS A 183 -5.95 9.97 -4.91
CA CYS A 183 -4.96 10.91 -5.44
C CYS A 183 -4.14 10.32 -6.59
N ALA A 184 -4.80 9.52 -7.42
CA ALA A 184 -4.17 8.68 -8.42
C ALA A 184 -3.72 9.48 -9.65
N LYS A 185 -2.80 8.90 -10.38
CA LYS A 185 -2.36 9.45 -11.67
C LYS A 185 -3.49 9.42 -12.69
N PRO A 186 -3.51 10.32 -13.70
CA PRO A 186 -4.60 10.40 -14.68
C PRO A 186 -4.94 9.07 -15.34
N ALA A 187 -3.93 8.31 -15.77
CA ALA A 187 -4.12 6.99 -16.41
C ALA A 187 -4.83 5.98 -15.49
N VAL A 188 -4.65 6.08 -14.18
CA VAL A 188 -5.33 5.24 -13.18
C VAL A 188 -6.76 5.72 -12.95
N ARG A 189 -6.95 7.04 -12.82
CA ARG A 189 -8.28 7.64 -12.61
C ARG A 189 -9.28 7.31 -13.73
N GLU A 190 -8.78 7.25 -14.95
CA GLU A 190 -9.62 6.92 -16.13
C GLU A 190 -10.20 5.50 -16.09
N GLN A 191 -9.59 4.60 -15.33
CA GLN A 191 -9.97 3.19 -15.25
C GLN A 191 -10.79 2.83 -14.01
N VAL A 192 -11.00 3.76 -13.09
CA VAL A 192 -11.71 3.53 -11.83
C VAL A 192 -12.80 4.58 -11.67
N SER A 193 -14.04 4.13 -11.43
CA SER A 193 -15.21 5.01 -11.40
C SER A 193 -15.31 5.87 -10.15
N VAL A 194 -14.77 5.40 -9.01
CA VAL A 194 -14.78 6.14 -7.74
C VAL A 194 -13.42 6.74 -7.50
N GLN A 195 -13.37 8.05 -7.31
CA GLN A 195 -12.14 8.80 -7.14
C GLN A 195 -12.18 9.64 -5.87
N LEU A 196 -11.09 9.64 -5.12
CA LEU A 196 -10.86 10.54 -4.00
C LEU A 196 -9.58 11.34 -4.31
N ASN A 197 -9.73 12.59 -4.72
CA ASN A 197 -8.63 13.44 -5.21
C ASN A 197 -8.15 14.46 -4.18
N VAL A 198 -8.56 14.30 -2.94
CA VAL A 198 -8.08 15.06 -1.78
C VAL A 198 -7.32 14.11 -0.87
N ALA A 199 -6.12 14.51 -0.45
CA ALA A 199 -5.22 13.68 0.36
C ALA A 199 -5.69 13.55 1.82
N ASP A 200 -6.89 13.01 2.01
CA ASP A 200 -7.52 12.77 3.31
C ASP A 200 -8.39 11.51 3.23
N LEU A 201 -7.89 10.41 3.78
CA LEU A 201 -8.59 9.11 3.77
C LEU A 201 -9.87 9.10 4.60
N SER A 202 -10.03 10.02 5.55
CA SER A 202 -11.28 10.12 6.34
C SER A 202 -12.49 10.49 5.47
N LEU A 203 -12.26 11.09 4.31
CA LEU A 203 -13.32 11.41 3.35
C LEU A 203 -13.96 10.17 2.70
N ALA A 204 -13.34 9.00 2.83
CA ALA A 204 -13.92 7.73 2.39
C ALA A 204 -14.96 7.18 3.38
N ILE A 205 -14.95 7.60 4.63
CA ILE A 205 -15.78 7.03 5.71
C ILE A 205 -17.27 7.07 5.36
N ALA A 206 -17.81 8.25 5.11
CA ALA A 206 -19.24 8.42 4.83
C ALA A 206 -19.71 7.75 3.52
N PRO A 207 -18.98 7.90 2.39
CA PRO A 207 -19.34 7.21 1.14
C PRO A 207 -19.34 5.69 1.26
N LEU A 208 -18.52 5.11 2.14
CA LEU A 208 -18.48 3.67 2.40
C LEU A 208 -19.56 3.19 3.37
N GLY A 209 -20.45 4.06 3.82
CA GLY A 209 -21.50 3.73 4.78
C GLY A 209 -20.98 3.48 6.19
N LEU A 210 -19.81 4.02 6.51
CA LEU A 210 -19.18 3.98 7.82
C LEU A 210 -19.51 5.24 8.63
N ALA A 211 -19.37 5.17 9.94
CA ALA A 211 -19.42 6.33 10.82
C ALA A 211 -18.05 6.55 11.48
N PRO A 212 -17.67 7.79 11.80
CA PRO A 212 -16.46 8.04 12.58
C PRO A 212 -16.51 7.28 13.89
N ALA A 213 -15.36 6.72 14.32
CA ALA A 213 -15.29 6.05 15.60
C ALA A 213 -15.57 7.03 16.74
N GLN A 214 -16.37 6.61 17.72
CA GLN A 214 -16.67 7.44 18.88
C GLN A 214 -15.39 7.60 19.72
N GLY A 215 -14.95 8.85 19.91
CA GLY A 215 -13.79 9.19 20.73
C GLY A 215 -12.64 9.88 19.97
N ALA A 216 -12.80 10.16 18.69
CA ALA A 216 -11.82 10.91 17.88
C ALA A 216 -12.10 12.44 17.92
N LEU A 217 -12.29 13.01 19.12
CA LEU A 217 -12.32 14.46 19.38
C LEU A 217 -11.20 14.85 20.31
#